data_5b54c404c27b47238eade789fb5289de
#
_entry.id   5b54c404c27b47238eade789fb5289de
#
_cell.length_a   1.000
_cell.length_b   1.000
_cell.length_c   1.000
_cell.angle_alpha   90.00
_cell.angle_beta   90.00
_cell.angle_gamma   90.00
#
_symmetry.space_group_name_H-M   'P 1'
#
loop_
_entity.id
_entity.type
_entity.pdbx_description
1 polymer ?
#
loop_
_entity_poly.entity_id
_entity_poly.type
_entity_poly.pdbx_seq_one_letter_code
_entity_poly.pdbx_strand_id
1 'polypeptide(L)'
;PLRVKYPYMRGRLWRLWQAALEEHENPVDAWASIVEDEEKAMSYKKVRGKGGHVRVDWQDALQLISAQLIYTIRKYGPDRIAGFTPIPAMSMISYAAGSRFISLLGGEMLSFYDWYADLPPASPQIWGEQTDVPESSDWYNTGYLIMWGSNVPLTRTPDAHFMTEVRYKGAKVVSVAPDHAENVKFADNWLPANPGTDAALAQAMTHVILDEFYVKREEKMFIDYAKQYTD
;
A
#
# COMPACT_ATOMS: atom_id res chain seq x y z
N PRO A 1 25.61 -5.69 14.59
CA PRO A 1 25.23 -6.71 15.58
C PRO A 1 23.77 -7.17 15.45
N LEU A 2 22.86 -6.28 14.99
CA LEU A 2 21.42 -6.55 14.90
C LEU A 2 20.95 -7.05 13.52
N ARG A 3 21.87 -7.23 12.55
CA ARG A 3 21.52 -7.69 11.21
C ARG A 3 21.07 -9.15 11.26
N VAL A 4 19.93 -9.47 10.61
CA VAL A 4 19.51 -10.85 10.38
C VAL A 4 20.48 -11.50 9.40
N LYS A 5 21.13 -12.58 9.82
CA LYS A 5 22.19 -13.26 9.05
C LYS A 5 21.74 -14.58 8.41
N TYR A 6 20.67 -15.16 8.92
CA TYR A 6 20.22 -16.50 8.56
C TYR A 6 18.73 -16.47 8.23
N PRO A 7 18.27 -17.35 7.34
CA PRO A 7 16.85 -17.52 7.10
C PRO A 7 16.17 -18.18 8.30
N TYR A 8 14.90 -17.86 8.45
CA TYR A 8 14.04 -18.44 9.48
C TYR A 8 12.80 -19.02 8.81
N MET A 9 12.40 -20.18 9.27
CA MET A 9 11.22 -20.88 8.78
C MET A 9 10.27 -21.18 9.94
N ARG A 10 8.96 -21.22 9.67
CA ARG A 10 8.01 -21.68 10.70
C ARG A 10 8.33 -23.11 11.10
N GLY A 11 8.55 -23.37 12.38
CA GLY A 11 8.97 -24.68 12.87
C GLY A 11 7.99 -25.81 12.53
N ARG A 12 6.66 -25.51 12.42
CA ARG A 12 5.71 -26.51 11.97
C ARG A 12 5.92 -26.90 10.51
N LEU A 13 6.15 -25.92 9.63
CA LEU A 13 6.45 -26.18 8.22
C LEU A 13 7.80 -26.90 8.06
N TRP A 14 8.79 -26.49 8.83
CA TRP A 14 10.12 -27.12 8.79
C TRP A 14 10.07 -28.60 9.11
N ARG A 15 9.37 -29.01 10.18
CA ARG A 15 9.21 -30.42 10.52
C ARG A 15 8.47 -31.23 9.45
N LEU A 16 7.43 -30.67 8.84
CA LEU A 16 6.72 -31.31 7.73
C LEU A 16 7.63 -31.49 6.51
N TRP A 17 8.44 -30.46 6.23
CA TRP A 17 9.36 -30.47 5.11
C TRP A 17 10.46 -31.54 5.27
N GLN A 18 11.08 -31.61 6.46
CA GLN A 18 12.09 -32.63 6.75
C GLN A 18 11.51 -34.06 6.61
N ALA A 19 10.37 -34.33 7.20
CA ALA A 19 9.70 -35.62 7.09
C ALA A 19 9.38 -36.00 5.63
N ALA A 20 8.87 -35.00 4.85
CA ALA A 20 8.57 -35.26 3.45
C ALA A 20 9.83 -35.53 2.59
N LEU A 21 10.98 -34.94 2.91
CA LEU A 21 12.23 -35.22 2.24
C LEU A 21 12.80 -36.62 2.58
N GLU A 22 12.44 -37.21 3.71
CA GLU A 22 12.78 -38.59 4.05
C GLU A 22 11.95 -39.59 3.24
N GLU A 23 10.72 -39.21 2.85
CA GLU A 23 9.79 -40.06 2.11
C GLU A 23 9.91 -39.91 0.58
N HIS A 24 10.42 -38.79 0.09
CA HIS A 24 10.46 -38.41 -1.32
C HIS A 24 11.86 -37.97 -1.77
N GLU A 25 12.44 -38.61 -2.77
CA GLU A 25 13.72 -38.18 -3.35
C GLU A 25 13.63 -36.83 -4.08
N ASN A 26 12.47 -36.53 -4.70
CA ASN A 26 12.27 -35.28 -5.42
C ASN A 26 11.64 -34.21 -4.49
N PRO A 27 12.32 -33.08 -4.28
CA PRO A 27 11.79 -32.01 -3.42
C PRO A 27 10.41 -31.44 -3.87
N VAL A 28 10.09 -31.50 -5.17
CA VAL A 28 8.79 -31.06 -5.67
C VAL A 28 7.68 -32.00 -5.23
N ASP A 29 7.95 -33.32 -5.24
CA ASP A 29 6.98 -34.32 -4.78
C ASP A 29 6.84 -34.29 -3.25
N ALA A 30 7.94 -34.04 -2.53
CA ALA A 30 7.92 -33.77 -1.10
C ALA A 30 7.04 -32.58 -0.75
N TRP A 31 7.12 -31.48 -1.52
CA TRP A 31 6.22 -30.34 -1.34
C TRP A 31 4.77 -30.68 -1.67
N ALA A 32 4.53 -31.40 -2.77
CA ALA A 32 3.20 -31.84 -3.16
C ALA A 32 2.51 -32.65 -2.05
N SER A 33 3.22 -33.59 -1.40
CA SER A 33 2.71 -34.41 -0.31
C SER A 33 2.27 -33.61 0.94
N ILE A 34 2.80 -32.38 1.10
CA ILE A 34 2.41 -31.49 2.18
C ILE A 34 1.20 -30.63 1.78
N VAL A 35 1.19 -30.07 0.57
CA VAL A 35 0.22 -29.06 0.18
C VAL A 35 -1.08 -29.68 -0.34
N GLU A 36 -1.05 -30.89 -0.84
CA GLU A 36 -2.21 -31.64 -1.30
C GLU A 36 -2.93 -32.40 -0.18
N ASP A 37 -2.25 -32.64 0.94
CA ASP A 37 -2.84 -33.16 2.16
C ASP A 37 -3.44 -31.97 2.95
N GLU A 38 -4.77 -31.93 3.07
CA GLU A 38 -5.48 -30.84 3.72
C GLU A 38 -5.09 -30.68 5.20
N GLU A 39 -4.88 -31.78 5.93
CA GLU A 39 -4.50 -31.74 7.33
C GLU A 39 -3.09 -31.15 7.51
N LYS A 40 -2.11 -31.66 6.74
CA LYS A 40 -0.74 -31.14 6.74
C LYS A 40 -0.73 -29.66 6.34
N ALA A 41 -1.40 -29.28 5.26
CA ALA A 41 -1.49 -27.91 4.78
C ALA A 41 -2.09 -26.99 5.85
N MET A 42 -3.21 -27.37 6.44
CA MET A 42 -3.86 -26.56 7.48
C MET A 42 -3.03 -26.48 8.76
N SER A 43 -2.29 -27.52 9.11
CA SER A 43 -1.50 -27.53 10.34
C SER A 43 -0.42 -26.43 10.37
N TYR A 44 0.23 -26.13 9.24
CA TYR A 44 1.21 -25.07 9.21
C TYR A 44 0.60 -23.68 8.91
N LYS A 45 -0.54 -23.63 8.22
CA LYS A 45 -1.27 -22.37 7.95
C LYS A 45 -1.87 -21.79 9.24
N LYS A 46 -2.46 -22.60 10.11
CA LYS A 46 -3.07 -22.19 11.37
C LYS A 46 -2.11 -21.53 12.37
N VAL A 47 -0.80 -21.73 12.21
CA VAL A 47 0.21 -21.13 13.09
C VAL A 47 0.82 -19.83 12.51
N ARG A 48 0.26 -19.29 11.43
CA ARG A 48 0.67 -17.97 10.91
C ARG A 48 0.44 -16.89 11.97
N GLY A 49 1.43 -16.01 12.14
CA GLY A 49 1.38 -14.93 13.12
C GLY A 49 1.61 -15.32 14.58
N LYS A 50 1.75 -16.62 14.88
CA LYS A 50 1.93 -17.12 16.27
C LYS A 50 3.39 -17.32 16.69
N GLY A 51 4.35 -16.86 15.88
CA GLY A 51 5.79 -17.07 16.12
C GLY A 51 6.23 -18.50 15.88
N GLY A 52 7.20 -18.98 16.68
CA GLY A 52 7.71 -20.35 16.57
C GLY A 52 8.60 -20.59 15.34
N HIS A 53 9.34 -19.56 14.91
CA HIS A 53 10.31 -19.66 13.84
C HIS A 53 11.59 -20.36 14.33
N VAL A 54 12.15 -21.20 13.46
CA VAL A 54 13.45 -21.87 13.66
C VAL A 54 14.42 -21.36 12.62
N ARG A 55 15.69 -21.25 13.02
CA ARG A 55 16.77 -20.95 12.09
C ARG A 55 17.01 -22.16 11.19
N VAL A 56 17.17 -21.93 9.89
CA VAL A 56 17.52 -22.92 8.90
C VAL A 56 18.72 -22.44 8.08
N ASP A 57 19.33 -23.34 7.30
CA ASP A 57 20.38 -22.96 6.37
C ASP A 57 19.81 -22.38 5.07
N TRP A 58 20.64 -21.61 4.36
CA TRP A 58 20.24 -21.02 3.08
C TRP A 58 19.90 -22.09 2.05
N GLN A 59 20.61 -23.20 2.05
CA GLN A 59 20.35 -24.30 1.13
C GLN A 59 18.95 -24.88 1.33
N ASP A 60 18.57 -25.12 2.58
CA ASP A 60 17.25 -25.63 2.94
C ASP A 60 16.13 -24.66 2.55
N ALA A 61 16.34 -23.38 2.83
CA ALA A 61 15.36 -22.35 2.49
C ALA A 61 15.16 -22.22 0.98
N LEU A 62 16.24 -22.21 0.21
CA LEU A 62 16.19 -22.13 -1.24
C LEU A 62 15.59 -23.40 -1.87
N GLN A 63 15.90 -24.58 -1.35
CA GLN A 63 15.33 -25.84 -1.82
C GLN A 63 13.81 -25.86 -1.64
N LEU A 64 13.30 -25.48 -0.47
CA LEU A 64 11.87 -25.40 -0.23
C LEU A 64 11.19 -24.36 -1.13
N ILE A 65 11.75 -23.14 -1.25
CA ILE A 65 11.19 -22.10 -2.11
C ILE A 65 11.16 -22.56 -3.57
N SER A 66 12.24 -23.17 -4.05
CA SER A 66 12.31 -23.68 -5.43
C SER A 66 11.28 -24.78 -5.67
N ALA A 67 11.12 -25.71 -4.73
CA ALA A 67 10.11 -26.77 -4.81
C ALA A 67 8.70 -26.21 -4.91
N GLN A 68 8.38 -25.17 -4.11
CA GLN A 68 7.08 -24.49 -4.13
C GLN A 68 6.81 -23.80 -5.48
N LEU A 69 7.81 -23.07 -6.01
CA LEU A 69 7.68 -22.38 -7.29
C LEU A 69 7.50 -23.37 -8.44
N ILE A 70 8.34 -24.41 -8.50
CA ILE A 70 8.26 -25.45 -9.54
C ILE A 70 6.93 -26.20 -9.48
N TYR A 71 6.47 -26.57 -8.29
CA TYR A 71 5.18 -27.21 -8.11
C TYR A 71 4.05 -26.32 -8.63
N THR A 72 4.05 -25.05 -8.26
CA THR A 72 3.02 -24.08 -8.68
C THR A 72 3.01 -23.93 -10.20
N ILE A 73 4.17 -23.76 -10.83
CA ILE A 73 4.31 -23.65 -12.28
C ILE A 73 3.78 -24.88 -12.98
N ARG A 74 4.16 -26.08 -12.51
CA ARG A 74 3.76 -27.35 -13.13
C ARG A 74 2.27 -27.64 -13.00
N LYS A 75 1.69 -27.31 -11.84
CA LYS A 75 0.29 -27.65 -11.53
C LYS A 75 -0.70 -26.61 -12.02
N TYR A 76 -0.38 -25.34 -11.94
CA TYR A 76 -1.32 -24.25 -12.13
C TYR A 76 -0.92 -23.23 -13.20
N GLY A 77 0.32 -23.26 -13.66
CA GLY A 77 0.90 -22.28 -14.58
C GLY A 77 1.73 -21.21 -13.86
N PRO A 78 2.66 -20.56 -14.57
CA PRO A 78 3.55 -19.56 -14.01
C PRO A 78 2.82 -18.25 -13.63
N ASP A 79 1.69 -17.94 -14.28
CA ASP A 79 0.80 -16.81 -14.00
C ASP A 79 0.18 -16.84 -12.59
N ARG A 80 0.31 -17.99 -11.89
CA ARG A 80 -0.11 -18.13 -10.49
C ARG A 80 0.94 -17.68 -9.48
N ILE A 81 2.05 -17.18 -9.96
CA ILE A 81 3.10 -16.57 -9.14
C ILE A 81 3.06 -15.08 -9.38
N ALA A 82 2.74 -14.33 -8.32
CA ALA A 82 2.76 -12.87 -8.37
C ALA A 82 3.95 -12.31 -7.60
N GLY A 83 4.61 -11.32 -8.18
CA GLY A 83 5.68 -10.55 -7.55
C GLY A 83 5.25 -9.13 -7.28
N PHE A 84 5.70 -8.60 -6.15
CA PHE A 84 5.51 -7.22 -5.78
C PHE A 84 6.87 -6.64 -5.37
N THR A 85 7.39 -5.72 -6.17
CA THR A 85 8.71 -5.14 -5.92
C THR A 85 8.62 -3.84 -5.11
N PRO A 86 9.72 -3.45 -4.45
CA PRO A 86 9.77 -2.18 -3.72
C PRO A 86 9.65 -0.97 -4.67
N ILE A 87 9.47 0.18 -4.06
CA ILE A 87 9.35 1.48 -4.74
C ILE A 87 10.57 1.72 -5.64
N PRO A 88 10.39 2.20 -6.89
CA PRO A 88 11.49 2.53 -7.80
C PRO A 88 12.47 3.57 -7.25
N ALA A 89 12.01 4.43 -6.34
CA ALA A 89 12.83 5.46 -5.70
C ALA A 89 13.92 4.91 -4.76
N MET A 90 13.88 3.61 -4.41
CA MET A 90 14.92 3.00 -3.57
C MET A 90 16.18 2.76 -4.40
N SER A 91 16.50 1.52 -4.71
CA SER A 91 17.66 1.16 -5.51
C SER A 91 17.21 0.53 -6.83
N MET A 92 17.75 0.99 -7.94
CA MET A 92 17.52 0.38 -9.25
C MET A 92 17.81 -1.12 -9.25
N ILE A 93 18.86 -1.55 -8.56
CA ILE A 93 19.22 -2.96 -8.45
C ILE A 93 18.16 -3.72 -7.63
N SER A 94 17.71 -3.16 -6.52
CA SER A 94 16.68 -3.79 -5.68
C SER A 94 15.35 -3.92 -6.41
N TYR A 95 14.96 -2.91 -7.16
CA TYR A 95 13.76 -2.94 -7.99
C TYR A 95 13.90 -3.95 -9.14
N ALA A 96 14.99 -3.86 -9.89
CA ALA A 96 15.22 -4.69 -11.07
C ALA A 96 15.41 -6.17 -10.74
N ALA A 97 16.04 -6.50 -9.61
CA ALA A 97 16.30 -7.90 -9.23
C ALA A 97 15.00 -8.69 -9.02
N GLY A 98 14.05 -8.13 -8.29
CA GLY A 98 12.75 -8.77 -8.06
C GLY A 98 11.92 -8.89 -9.34
N SER A 99 11.82 -7.82 -10.09
CA SER A 99 11.09 -7.78 -11.38
C SER A 99 11.69 -8.79 -12.38
N ARG A 100 13.01 -8.83 -12.50
CA ARG A 100 13.70 -9.77 -13.37
C ARG A 100 13.44 -11.23 -12.97
N PHE A 101 13.49 -11.52 -11.66
CA PHE A 101 13.26 -12.87 -11.16
C PHE A 101 11.84 -13.36 -11.50
N ILE A 102 10.83 -12.58 -11.20
CA ILE A 102 9.42 -12.92 -11.48
C ILE A 102 9.17 -13.06 -12.99
N SER A 103 9.71 -12.14 -13.81
CA SER A 103 9.59 -12.19 -15.28
C SER A 103 10.25 -13.44 -15.87
N LEU A 104 11.41 -13.85 -15.35
CA LEU A 104 12.09 -15.09 -15.80
C LEU A 104 11.32 -16.35 -15.42
N LEU A 105 10.52 -16.32 -14.36
CA LEU A 105 9.62 -17.42 -14.01
C LEU A 105 8.35 -17.46 -14.86
N GLY A 106 8.05 -16.38 -15.59
CA GLY A 106 6.79 -16.22 -16.31
C GLY A 106 5.62 -15.82 -15.39
N GLY A 107 5.93 -15.32 -14.19
CA GLY A 107 4.95 -14.86 -13.20
C GLY A 107 4.44 -13.45 -13.49
N GLU A 108 3.36 -13.07 -12.79
CA GLU A 108 2.75 -11.75 -12.89
C GLU A 108 3.48 -10.73 -12.01
N MET A 109 3.86 -9.61 -12.61
CA MET A 109 4.51 -8.52 -11.90
C MET A 109 3.50 -7.43 -11.55
N LEU A 110 3.17 -7.31 -10.26
CA LEU A 110 2.24 -6.30 -9.78
C LEU A 110 2.92 -4.93 -9.72
N SER A 111 2.18 -3.91 -10.12
CA SER A 111 2.65 -2.53 -10.04
C SER A 111 2.46 -1.96 -8.64
N PHE A 112 3.51 -1.37 -8.09
CA PHE A 112 3.43 -0.61 -6.85
C PHE A 112 2.44 0.56 -6.97
N TYR A 113 2.46 1.25 -8.09
CA TYR A 113 1.62 2.43 -8.33
C TYR A 113 0.13 2.10 -8.46
N ASP A 114 -0.23 0.91 -8.87
CA ASP A 114 -1.63 0.47 -8.94
C ASP A 114 -2.21 0.12 -7.55
N TRP A 115 -1.33 -0.15 -6.58
CA TRP A 115 -1.73 -0.59 -5.23
C TRP A 115 -1.75 0.53 -4.20
N TYR A 116 -0.80 1.42 -4.30
CA TYR A 116 -0.61 2.49 -3.33
C TYR A 116 -0.99 3.80 -3.96
N ALA A 117 -2.08 4.12 -4.23
CA ALA A 117 -2.60 5.40 -4.68
C ALA A 117 -1.73 6.67 -4.31
N ASP A 118 -0.41 6.57 -4.40
CA ASP A 118 0.48 7.73 -4.49
C ASP A 118 0.11 8.58 -5.70
N LEU A 119 -0.49 7.90 -6.67
CA LEU A 119 -1.12 8.51 -7.82
C LEU A 119 -2.62 8.29 -7.66
N PRO A 120 -3.40 9.32 -7.35
CA PRO A 120 -4.82 9.19 -7.12
C PRO A 120 -5.51 8.59 -8.35
N PRO A 121 -6.14 7.43 -8.27
CA PRO A 121 -6.77 6.81 -9.44
C PRO A 121 -7.95 7.62 -9.98
N ALA A 122 -8.54 8.48 -9.17
CA ALA A 122 -9.60 9.38 -9.58
C ALA A 122 -9.08 10.60 -10.35
N SER A 123 -7.86 11.04 -10.12
CA SER A 123 -7.31 12.26 -10.75
C SER A 123 -7.32 12.22 -12.27
N PRO A 124 -6.88 11.13 -12.95
CA PRO A 124 -6.98 11.04 -14.40
C PRO A 124 -8.42 11.09 -14.92
N GLN A 125 -9.37 10.58 -14.17
CA GLN A 125 -10.78 10.58 -14.57
C GLN A 125 -11.42 11.98 -14.45
N ILE A 126 -10.96 12.77 -13.48
CA ILE A 126 -11.53 14.11 -13.21
C ILE A 126 -10.76 15.18 -13.98
N TRP A 127 -9.44 15.12 -14.01
CA TRP A 127 -8.58 16.20 -14.52
C TRP A 127 -7.77 15.82 -15.76
N GLY A 128 -7.76 14.55 -16.16
CA GLY A 128 -6.92 14.04 -17.23
C GLY A 128 -5.43 13.92 -16.87
N GLU A 129 -5.06 14.26 -15.64
CA GLU A 129 -3.69 14.27 -15.12
C GLU A 129 -3.54 13.31 -13.96
N GLN A 130 -2.42 12.59 -13.90
CA GLN A 130 -2.14 11.63 -12.85
C GLN A 130 -1.37 12.27 -11.67
N THR A 131 -0.72 13.38 -11.89
CA THR A 131 0.11 14.06 -10.90
C THR A 131 -0.66 15.15 -10.17
N ASP A 132 -0.25 15.42 -8.94
CA ASP A 132 -0.79 16.52 -8.18
C ASP A 132 -0.47 17.86 -8.84
N VAL A 133 -1.47 18.68 -8.98
CA VAL A 133 -1.40 20.07 -9.43
C VAL A 133 -2.20 20.88 -8.41
N PRO A 134 -1.69 21.95 -7.87
CA PRO A 134 -0.49 22.72 -8.12
C PRO A 134 0.76 22.24 -7.40
N GLU A 135 1.91 22.90 -7.65
CA GLU A 135 3.13 22.71 -6.87
C GLU A 135 2.95 23.10 -5.41
N SER A 136 3.76 22.51 -4.52
CA SER A 136 3.65 22.75 -3.06
C SER A 136 3.82 24.22 -2.67
N SER A 137 4.61 24.99 -3.43
CA SER A 137 4.78 26.44 -3.21
C SER A 137 3.48 27.25 -3.40
N ASP A 138 2.55 26.76 -4.21
CA ASP A 138 1.27 27.40 -4.42
C ASP A 138 0.34 27.33 -3.18
N TRP A 139 0.64 26.44 -2.24
CA TRP A 139 -0.10 26.39 -0.97
C TRP A 139 -0.08 27.73 -0.22
N TYR A 140 0.98 28.54 -0.42
CA TYR A 140 1.01 29.89 0.17
C TYR A 140 -0.12 30.82 -0.29
N ASN A 141 -0.78 30.51 -1.38
CA ASN A 141 -1.90 31.29 -1.91
C ASN A 141 -3.27 30.80 -1.40
N THR A 142 -3.29 29.73 -0.59
CA THR A 142 -4.56 29.20 -0.06
C THR A 142 -5.00 29.91 1.21
N GLY A 143 -6.30 30.08 1.41
CA GLY A 143 -6.89 30.48 2.67
C GLY A 143 -7.33 29.30 3.56
N TYR A 144 -7.45 28.10 2.96
CA TYR A 144 -7.91 26.91 3.65
C TYR A 144 -7.23 25.65 3.07
N LEU A 145 -6.43 24.97 3.86
CA LEU A 145 -5.67 23.78 3.45
C LEU A 145 -6.20 22.55 4.15
N ILE A 146 -6.63 21.55 3.39
CA ILE A 146 -7.05 20.25 3.92
C ILE A 146 -5.97 19.20 3.63
N MET A 147 -5.39 18.64 4.68
CA MET A 147 -4.48 17.51 4.61
C MET A 147 -5.29 16.23 4.79
N TRP A 148 -5.69 15.62 3.69
CA TRP A 148 -6.58 14.45 3.70
C TRP A 148 -5.79 13.15 3.54
N GLY A 149 -5.69 12.37 4.62
CA GLY A 149 -4.95 11.11 4.64
C GLY A 149 -3.44 11.24 4.38
N SER A 150 -2.93 12.47 4.38
CA SER A 150 -1.53 12.78 4.04
C SER A 150 -0.76 13.24 5.27
N ASN A 151 0.21 12.46 5.70
CA ASN A 151 1.11 12.83 6.80
C ASN A 151 2.35 13.55 6.24
N VAL A 152 2.15 14.75 5.74
CA VAL A 152 3.16 15.55 5.03
C VAL A 152 4.47 15.71 5.81
N PRO A 153 4.47 16.01 7.13
CA PRO A 153 5.71 16.15 7.88
C PRO A 153 6.60 14.90 7.90
N LEU A 154 6.02 13.71 7.74
CA LEU A 154 6.74 12.45 7.74
C LEU A 154 6.99 11.92 6.34
N THR A 155 5.97 11.88 5.49
CA THR A 155 6.02 11.20 4.20
C THR A 155 6.37 12.10 3.02
N ARG A 156 6.24 13.42 3.19
CA ARG A 156 6.60 14.46 2.23
C ARG A 156 7.40 15.57 2.93
N THR A 157 8.40 15.21 3.69
CA THR A 157 9.18 16.11 4.54
C THR A 157 9.64 17.40 3.85
N PRO A 158 10.07 17.42 2.58
CA PRO A 158 10.41 18.64 1.87
C PRO A 158 9.27 19.66 1.79
N ASP A 159 8.01 19.19 1.81
CA ASP A 159 6.83 20.05 1.70
C ASP A 159 6.27 20.50 3.07
N ALA A 160 6.81 19.99 4.16
CA ALA A 160 6.30 20.25 5.51
C ALA A 160 6.33 21.73 5.89
N HIS A 161 7.33 22.49 5.41
CA HIS A 161 7.43 23.91 5.71
C HIS A 161 6.29 24.72 5.07
N PHE A 162 5.86 24.38 3.85
CA PHE A 162 4.70 25.04 3.21
C PHE A 162 3.44 24.86 4.05
N MET A 163 3.20 23.63 4.53
CA MET A 163 2.04 23.32 5.38
C MET A 163 2.04 24.13 6.69
N THR A 164 3.21 24.34 7.30
CA THR A 164 3.32 25.07 8.55
C THR A 164 3.30 26.59 8.34
N GLU A 165 3.98 27.09 7.33
CA GLU A 165 4.14 28.52 7.05
C GLU A 165 2.88 29.16 6.48
N VAL A 166 2.03 28.43 5.77
CA VAL A 166 0.75 28.95 5.26
C VAL A 166 -0.13 29.50 6.39
N ARG A 167 -0.01 28.95 7.59
CA ARG A 167 -0.74 29.42 8.78
C ARG A 167 -0.28 30.82 9.23
N TYR A 168 0.99 31.15 9.03
CA TYR A 168 1.51 32.50 9.34
C TYR A 168 0.91 33.58 8.42
N LYS A 169 0.39 33.17 7.28
CA LYS A 169 -0.36 34.02 6.36
C LYS A 169 -1.86 34.06 6.65
N GLY A 170 -2.31 33.40 7.72
CA GLY A 170 -3.71 33.39 8.15
C GLY A 170 -4.56 32.25 7.58
N ALA A 171 -4.00 31.36 6.78
CA ALA A 171 -4.72 30.19 6.31
C ALA A 171 -5.09 29.23 7.46
N LYS A 172 -6.23 28.58 7.33
CA LYS A 172 -6.63 27.47 8.21
C LYS A 172 -6.14 26.15 7.66
N VAL A 173 -5.59 25.33 8.53
CA VAL A 173 -5.14 23.95 8.18
C VAL A 173 -6.00 22.94 8.90
N VAL A 174 -6.59 22.02 8.14
CA VAL A 174 -7.39 20.91 8.66
C VAL A 174 -6.74 19.60 8.29
N SER A 175 -6.62 18.69 9.27
CA SER A 175 -6.15 17.34 9.04
C SER A 175 -7.32 16.36 9.12
N VAL A 176 -7.53 15.59 8.06
CA VAL A 176 -8.45 14.45 8.03
C VAL A 176 -7.58 13.18 8.10
N ALA A 177 -7.57 12.52 9.24
CA ALA A 177 -6.76 11.32 9.45
C ALA A 177 -7.39 10.44 10.54
N PRO A 178 -7.29 9.11 10.43
CA PRO A 178 -7.86 8.19 11.42
C PRO A 178 -7.11 8.21 12.76
N ASP A 179 -5.85 8.65 12.76
CA ASP A 179 -4.99 8.71 13.93
C ASP A 179 -4.37 10.10 14.12
N HIS A 180 -3.88 10.35 15.32
CA HIS A 180 -3.20 11.61 15.66
C HIS A 180 -1.73 11.55 15.22
N ALA A 181 -1.52 11.62 13.90
CA ALA A 181 -0.19 11.63 13.28
C ALA A 181 0.50 13.00 13.34
N GLU A 182 1.68 13.15 12.75
CA GLU A 182 2.49 14.37 12.81
C GLU A 182 1.80 15.57 12.16
N ASN A 183 1.05 15.37 11.09
CA ASN A 183 0.28 16.41 10.42
C ASN A 183 -0.77 17.06 11.34
N VAL A 184 -1.33 16.32 12.29
CA VAL A 184 -2.33 16.85 13.23
C VAL A 184 -1.73 17.88 14.17
N LYS A 185 -0.46 17.78 14.52
CA LYS A 185 0.25 18.76 15.38
C LYS A 185 0.26 20.17 14.78
N PHE A 186 0.20 20.26 13.46
CA PHE A 186 0.27 21.51 12.73
C PHE A 186 -1.08 21.97 12.17
N ALA A 187 -2.15 21.22 12.44
CA ALA A 187 -3.50 21.57 12.02
C ALA A 187 -4.22 22.41 13.07
N ASP A 188 -5.11 23.28 12.61
CA ASP A 188 -6.04 24.02 13.48
C ASP A 188 -7.19 23.14 13.94
N ASN A 189 -7.60 22.18 13.08
CA ASN A 189 -8.64 21.21 13.39
C ASN A 189 -8.24 19.82 12.90
N TRP A 190 -8.63 18.81 13.65
CA TRP A 190 -8.49 17.42 13.29
C TRP A 190 -9.86 16.75 13.18
N LEU A 191 -10.09 16.09 12.05
CA LEU A 191 -11.28 15.28 11.79
C LEU A 191 -10.86 13.81 11.81
N PRO A 192 -11.12 13.06 12.90
CA PRO A 192 -10.75 11.65 13.03
C PRO A 192 -11.71 10.76 12.24
N ALA A 193 -11.58 10.74 10.92
CA ALA A 193 -12.40 9.90 10.05
C ALA A 193 -12.13 8.42 10.30
N ASN A 194 -13.18 7.63 10.45
CA ASN A 194 -13.04 6.18 10.50
C ASN A 194 -12.58 5.66 9.13
N PRO A 195 -11.63 4.71 9.06
CA PRO A 195 -11.22 4.12 7.79
C PRO A 195 -12.42 3.62 6.98
N GLY A 196 -12.45 3.96 5.69
CA GLY A 196 -13.55 3.62 4.78
C GLY A 196 -14.75 4.57 4.80
N THR A 197 -14.71 5.68 5.57
CA THR A 197 -15.80 6.66 5.62
C THR A 197 -15.48 8.02 4.98
N ASP A 198 -14.36 8.12 4.29
CA ASP A 198 -13.91 9.36 3.64
C ASP A 198 -14.94 9.92 2.65
N ALA A 199 -15.53 9.06 1.84
CA ALA A 199 -16.57 9.45 0.90
C ALA A 199 -17.80 10.04 1.59
N ALA A 200 -18.20 9.50 2.73
CA ALA A 200 -19.32 10.03 3.52
C ALA A 200 -19.01 11.42 4.08
N LEU A 201 -17.76 11.62 4.55
CA LEU A 201 -17.31 12.95 4.99
C LEU A 201 -17.30 13.97 3.84
N ALA A 202 -16.78 13.59 2.68
CA ALA A 202 -16.77 14.43 1.49
C ALA A 202 -18.20 14.80 1.05
N GLN A 203 -19.12 13.84 1.04
CA GLN A 203 -20.54 14.10 0.73
C GLN A 203 -21.20 15.04 1.76
N ALA A 204 -20.88 14.90 3.04
CA ALA A 204 -21.38 15.78 4.07
C ALA A 204 -20.87 17.23 3.88
N MET A 205 -19.60 17.41 3.52
CA MET A 205 -19.06 18.73 3.15
C MET A 205 -19.76 19.30 1.91
N THR A 206 -19.93 18.47 0.88
CA THR A 206 -20.64 18.86 -0.35
C THR A 206 -22.10 19.28 -0.05
N HIS A 207 -22.80 18.54 0.81
CA HIS A 207 -24.15 18.91 1.23
C HIS A 207 -24.19 20.30 1.86
N VAL A 208 -23.27 20.60 2.77
CA VAL A 208 -23.22 21.94 3.41
C VAL A 208 -22.90 23.03 2.39
N ILE A 209 -21.97 22.79 1.47
CA ILE A 209 -21.63 23.75 0.41
C ILE A 209 -22.83 24.03 -0.48
N LEU A 210 -23.55 23.00 -0.92
CA LEU A 210 -24.75 23.16 -1.75
C LEU A 210 -25.87 23.90 -1.00
N ASP A 211 -26.12 23.53 0.24
CA ASP A 211 -27.14 24.19 1.06
C ASP A 211 -26.81 25.68 1.25
N GLU A 212 -25.57 26.01 1.57
CA GLU A 212 -25.17 27.41 1.84
C GLU A 212 -25.04 28.26 0.57
N PHE A 213 -24.43 27.77 -0.48
CA PHE A 213 -24.09 28.59 -1.65
C PHE A 213 -25.09 28.48 -2.80
N TYR A 214 -25.76 27.33 -2.96
CA TYR A 214 -26.79 27.15 -3.98
C TYR A 214 -28.20 27.48 -3.44
N VAL A 215 -28.61 26.85 -2.32
CA VAL A 215 -29.99 26.94 -1.84
C VAL A 215 -30.24 28.24 -1.10
N LYS A 216 -29.38 28.63 -0.16
CA LYS A 216 -29.61 29.78 0.71
C LYS A 216 -29.15 31.11 0.13
N ARG A 217 -28.00 31.14 -0.52
CA ARG A 217 -27.38 32.38 -1.01
C ARG A 217 -27.54 32.60 -2.51
N GLU A 218 -27.83 31.57 -3.28
CA GLU A 218 -27.85 31.61 -4.75
C GLU A 218 -26.61 32.31 -5.32
N GLU A 219 -25.41 31.92 -4.79
CA GLU A 219 -24.14 32.56 -5.13
C GLU A 219 -23.80 32.35 -6.61
N LYS A 220 -23.92 33.43 -7.39
CA LYS A 220 -23.80 33.33 -8.86
C LYS A 220 -22.49 32.76 -9.32
N MET A 221 -21.37 33.16 -8.72
CA MET A 221 -20.04 32.64 -9.11
C MET A 221 -19.94 31.13 -8.87
N PHE A 222 -20.44 30.63 -7.75
CA PHE A 222 -20.48 29.21 -7.45
C PHE A 222 -21.38 28.46 -8.44
N ILE A 223 -22.56 28.96 -8.72
CA ILE A 223 -23.54 28.35 -9.63
C ILE A 223 -22.99 28.29 -11.06
N ASP A 224 -22.42 29.39 -11.56
CA ASP A 224 -21.87 29.47 -12.92
C ASP A 224 -20.68 28.51 -13.06
N TYR A 225 -19.80 28.44 -12.05
CA TYR A 225 -18.67 27.49 -12.04
C TYR A 225 -19.15 26.05 -12.00
N ALA A 226 -20.07 25.70 -11.11
CA ALA A 226 -20.60 24.35 -11.00
C ALA A 226 -21.26 23.88 -12.30
N LYS A 227 -22.09 24.74 -12.94
CA LYS A 227 -22.72 24.41 -14.24
C LYS A 227 -21.72 24.20 -15.38
N GLN A 228 -20.56 24.81 -15.31
CA GLN A 228 -19.53 24.69 -16.34
C GLN A 228 -18.69 23.42 -16.17
N TYR A 229 -18.43 22.96 -14.96
CA TYR A 229 -17.42 21.94 -14.66
C TYR A 229 -17.96 20.70 -13.94
N THR A 230 -19.26 20.62 -13.67
CA THR A 230 -19.89 19.44 -13.06
C THR A 230 -21.10 18.98 -13.87
N ASP A 231 -21.58 17.76 -13.62
CA ASP A 231 -22.76 17.16 -14.23
C ASP A 231 -24.07 17.82 -13.79
#